data_baaeba6558bb4fe0659e7ffb4e6a3cc9
#
_entry.id   baaeba6558bb4fe0659e7ffb4e6a3cc9
#
_cell.length_a   1.000
_cell.length_b   1.000
_cell.length_c   1.000
_cell.angle_alpha   90.00
_cell.angle_beta   90.00
_cell.angle_gamma   90.00
#
_symmetry.space_group_name_H-M   'P 1'
#
loop_
_entity.id
_entity.type
_entity.pdbx_description
1 polymer ?
#
loop_
_entity_poly.entity_id
_entity_poly.type
_entity_poly.pdbx_seq_one_letter_code
_entity_poly.pdbx_strand_id
1 'polypeptide(L)'
;MREYCTGCAVYVEILTATDGGRTRSRCSQCGREIVEERTKVSGAAPAMDLPELVAEEDVLQFDSIVIAEDSPTLRQLLKIVLQQHGIGKDVFLTQNGEEFIQTVIERFAQGAAVNLAILDLEMPVLNGHVAAVVLRAAERAFKVPRKTPILFFSRRVRDQEFERLLAQCQPAGYVNKGEGFDSHGQFARRLTEEMARLSNKP
;
A
#
# COMPACT_ATOMS: atom_id res chain seq x y z
N MET A 1 17.38 -23.85 2.16
CA MET A 1 17.12 -22.53 2.78
C MET A 1 17.45 -21.47 1.75
N ARG A 2 16.58 -20.46 1.54
CA ARG A 2 16.85 -19.39 0.56
C ARG A 2 17.20 -18.11 1.30
N GLU A 3 18.29 -17.45 0.92
CA GLU A 3 18.73 -16.18 1.47
C GLU A 3 18.95 -15.15 0.38
N TYR A 4 18.86 -13.87 0.75
CA TYR A 4 19.06 -12.78 -0.20
C TYR A 4 20.55 -12.56 -0.45
N CYS A 5 20.98 -12.73 -1.69
CA CYS A 5 22.35 -12.47 -2.10
C CYS A 5 22.50 -11.03 -2.61
N THR A 6 23.22 -10.20 -1.89
CA THR A 6 23.52 -8.81 -2.29
C THR A 6 24.33 -8.70 -3.59
N GLY A 7 25.04 -9.78 -3.98
CA GLY A 7 25.81 -9.82 -5.23
C GLY A 7 24.97 -10.12 -6.45
N CYS A 8 23.90 -10.92 -6.30
CA CYS A 8 22.97 -11.26 -7.39
C CYS A 8 21.68 -10.44 -7.34
N ALA A 9 21.42 -9.72 -6.23
CA ALA A 9 20.19 -8.98 -5.95
C ALA A 9 18.89 -9.82 -6.01
N VAL A 10 18.98 -11.12 -5.67
CA VAL A 10 17.85 -12.06 -5.67
C VAL A 10 17.96 -13.06 -4.51
N TYR A 11 16.84 -13.70 -4.15
CA TYR A 11 16.83 -14.83 -3.22
C TYR A 11 17.36 -16.09 -3.91
N VAL A 12 18.41 -16.67 -3.36
CA VAL A 12 19.10 -17.84 -3.91
C VAL A 12 19.16 -18.98 -2.88
N GLU A 13 19.33 -20.19 -3.37
CA GLU A 13 19.70 -21.32 -2.50
C GLU A 13 21.12 -21.13 -2.02
N ILE A 14 21.36 -21.37 -0.73
CA ILE A 14 22.67 -21.29 -0.13
C ILE A 14 23.34 -22.64 -0.07
N LEU A 15 24.62 -22.66 -0.40
CA LEU A 15 25.50 -23.81 -0.19
C LEU A 15 26.23 -23.63 1.14
N THR A 16 25.99 -24.55 2.07
CA THR A 16 26.66 -24.54 3.37
C THR A 16 27.76 -25.60 3.42
N ALA A 17 28.95 -25.17 3.82
CA ALA A 17 30.07 -26.08 4.09
C ALA A 17 30.55 -25.87 5.54
N THR A 18 30.76 -26.96 6.28
CA THR A 18 31.27 -26.91 7.66
C THR A 18 32.67 -27.45 7.66
N ASP A 19 33.64 -26.61 8.08
CA ASP A 19 35.05 -26.99 8.25
C ASP A 19 35.51 -26.49 9.62
N GLY A 20 36.09 -27.39 10.41
CA GLY A 20 36.66 -27.07 11.73
C GLY A 20 35.68 -26.43 12.72
N GLY A 21 34.35 -26.76 12.64
CA GLY A 21 33.32 -26.20 13.52
C GLY A 21 32.79 -24.82 13.12
N ARG A 22 33.20 -24.28 11.98
CA ARG A 22 32.67 -23.04 11.41
C ARG A 22 31.84 -23.36 10.15
N THR A 23 30.61 -22.96 10.15
CA THR A 23 29.71 -23.08 8.98
C THR A 23 29.84 -21.83 8.12
N ARG A 24 30.17 -22.01 6.85
CA ARG A 24 30.22 -20.93 5.86
C ARG A 24 29.10 -21.14 4.86
N SER A 25 28.36 -20.09 4.59
CA SER A 25 27.25 -20.10 3.63
C SER A 25 27.66 -19.30 2.39
N ARG A 26 27.43 -19.87 1.19
CA ARG A 26 27.75 -19.21 -0.08
C ARG A 26 26.56 -19.23 -1.02
N CYS A 27 26.44 -18.17 -1.81
CA CYS A 27 25.45 -18.07 -2.88
C CYS A 27 25.69 -19.16 -3.92
N SER A 28 24.67 -19.93 -4.28
CA SER A 28 24.77 -20.97 -5.30
C SER A 28 24.99 -20.44 -6.72
N GLN A 29 24.70 -19.16 -6.98
CA GLN A 29 24.83 -18.54 -8.31
C GLN A 29 26.16 -17.81 -8.52
N CYS A 30 26.62 -16.99 -7.57
CA CYS A 30 27.83 -16.17 -7.72
C CYS A 30 28.97 -16.57 -6.80
N GLY A 31 28.79 -17.54 -5.90
CA GLY A 31 29.83 -18.02 -4.97
C GLY A 31 30.16 -17.04 -3.82
N ARG A 32 29.54 -15.86 -3.76
CA ARG A 32 29.81 -14.88 -2.71
C ARG A 32 29.44 -15.44 -1.34
N GLU A 33 30.30 -15.21 -0.37
CA GLU A 33 30.06 -15.63 1.01
C GLU A 33 28.93 -14.80 1.64
N ILE A 34 27.94 -15.48 2.24
CA ILE A 34 26.82 -14.88 2.95
C ILE A 34 27.17 -14.98 4.43
N VAL A 35 27.45 -13.83 5.05
CA VAL A 35 27.82 -13.75 6.46
C VAL A 35 26.53 -13.58 7.28
N GLU A 36 26.19 -14.57 8.10
CA GLU A 36 25.23 -14.38 9.19
C GLU A 36 25.88 -13.54 10.29
N GLU A 37 25.56 -12.28 10.42
CA GLU A 37 25.88 -11.51 11.62
C GLU A 37 25.05 -12.02 12.81
N ARG A 38 25.55 -13.06 13.48
CA ARG A 38 25.07 -13.41 14.82
C ARG A 38 25.78 -12.50 15.82
N THR A 39 25.15 -11.39 16.15
CA THR A 39 25.51 -10.60 17.33
C THR A 39 25.26 -11.43 18.60
N LYS A 40 26.31 -12.10 19.11
CA LYS A 40 26.32 -12.55 20.49
C LYS A 40 26.52 -11.34 21.39
N VAL A 41 25.46 -10.82 21.96
CA VAL A 41 25.54 -9.91 23.10
C VAL A 41 25.67 -10.75 24.36
N SER A 42 26.93 -10.90 24.84
CA SER A 42 27.25 -11.34 26.22
C SER A 42 27.92 -10.15 26.88
N GLY A 43 27.29 -9.59 27.89
CA GLY A 43 27.90 -8.55 28.72
C GLY A 43 26.80 -7.64 29.31
N ALA A 44 26.53 -7.85 30.59
CA ALA A 44 25.67 -6.96 31.36
C ALA A 44 26.26 -5.55 31.37
N ALA A 45 25.57 -4.59 30.79
CA ALA A 45 25.83 -3.17 30.92
C ALA A 45 24.68 -2.54 31.71
N PRO A 46 24.93 -1.46 32.50
CA PRO A 46 24.01 -0.92 33.47
C PRO A 46 22.76 -0.34 32.79
N ALA A 47 21.63 -0.44 33.49
CA ALA A 47 20.37 0.15 33.10
C ALA A 47 20.55 1.66 32.87
N MET A 48 20.64 2.04 31.61
CA MET A 48 20.37 3.42 31.21
C MET A 48 18.88 3.52 31.00
N ASP A 49 18.22 4.37 31.78
CA ASP A 49 16.88 4.87 31.53
C ASP A 49 16.85 5.43 30.10
N LEU A 50 16.42 4.61 29.15
CA LEU A 50 16.00 5.11 27.85
C LEU A 50 14.65 5.75 28.08
N PRO A 51 14.47 7.04 27.73
CA PRO A 51 13.14 7.62 27.75
C PRO A 51 12.27 6.79 26.81
N GLU A 52 11.14 6.38 27.34
CA GLU A 52 10.04 5.69 26.68
C GLU A 52 9.44 6.62 25.62
N LEU A 53 10.17 6.78 24.51
CA LEU A 53 9.70 7.42 23.28
C LEU A 53 9.33 6.33 22.28
N VAL A 54 8.45 5.44 22.70
CA VAL A 54 7.56 4.80 21.76
C VAL A 54 6.39 5.78 21.62
N ALA A 55 6.57 6.81 20.79
CA ALA A 55 5.41 7.37 20.12
C ALA A 55 4.73 6.17 19.48
N GLU A 56 3.53 5.84 19.90
CA GLU A 56 2.61 5.04 19.12
C GLU A 56 2.56 5.76 17.77
N GLU A 57 3.36 5.32 16.79
CA GLU A 57 3.15 5.70 15.41
C GLU A 57 1.71 5.29 15.17
N ASP A 58 0.82 6.25 14.98
CA ASP A 58 -0.57 6.03 14.60
C ASP A 58 -0.55 5.12 13.39
N VAL A 59 -0.71 3.83 13.62
CA VAL A 59 -0.70 2.82 12.56
C VAL A 59 -1.87 3.18 11.66
N LEU A 60 -1.56 3.71 10.49
CA LEU A 60 -2.55 4.09 9.50
C LEU A 60 -3.41 2.88 9.19
N GLN A 61 -4.63 2.83 9.72
CA GLN A 61 -5.52 1.70 9.57
C GLN A 61 -6.86 2.14 8.97
N PHE A 62 -7.28 1.45 7.92
CA PHE A 62 -8.61 1.57 7.33
C PHE A 62 -9.34 0.24 7.48
N ASP A 63 -10.52 0.22 8.06
CA ASP A 63 -11.30 -1.02 8.20
C ASP A 63 -11.72 -1.59 6.84
N SER A 64 -12.02 -0.73 5.87
CA SER A 64 -12.55 -1.13 4.58
C SER A 64 -12.00 -0.28 3.45
N ILE A 65 -11.32 -0.91 2.50
CA ILE A 65 -10.75 -0.28 1.31
C ILE A 65 -11.36 -0.91 0.06
N VAL A 66 -11.82 -0.07 -0.88
CA VAL A 66 -12.25 -0.54 -2.21
C VAL A 66 -11.28 -0.02 -3.26
N ILE A 67 -10.73 -0.92 -4.06
CA ILE A 67 -9.75 -0.62 -5.12
C ILE A 67 -10.39 -0.86 -6.47
N ALA A 68 -10.33 0.13 -7.37
CA ALA A 68 -10.65 -0.02 -8.77
C ALA A 68 -9.40 0.21 -9.63
N GLU A 69 -8.96 -0.84 -10.30
CA GLU A 69 -7.74 -0.88 -11.13
C GLU A 69 -7.92 -1.96 -12.20
N ASP A 70 -7.81 -1.62 -13.47
CA ASP A 70 -8.03 -2.55 -14.57
C ASP A 70 -6.87 -3.55 -14.76
N SER A 71 -5.64 -3.13 -14.46
CA SER A 71 -4.46 -4.00 -14.51
C SER A 71 -4.47 -5.02 -13.37
N PRO A 72 -4.58 -6.33 -13.65
CA PRO A 72 -4.58 -7.35 -12.60
C PRO A 72 -3.27 -7.36 -11.79
N THR A 73 -2.15 -7.04 -12.44
CA THR A 73 -0.84 -6.96 -11.78
C THR A 73 -0.78 -5.82 -10.78
N LEU A 74 -1.21 -4.60 -11.18
CA LEU A 74 -1.22 -3.44 -10.29
C LEU A 74 -2.25 -3.59 -9.17
N ARG A 75 -3.41 -4.17 -9.48
CA ARG A 75 -4.44 -4.46 -8.49
C ARG A 75 -3.95 -5.40 -7.38
N GLN A 76 -3.21 -6.46 -7.75
CA GLN A 76 -2.60 -7.37 -6.78
C GLN A 76 -1.43 -6.71 -6.02
N LEU A 77 -0.62 -5.90 -6.70
CA LEU A 77 0.46 -5.15 -6.05
C LEU A 77 -0.07 -4.22 -4.97
N LEU A 78 -1.11 -3.44 -5.26
CA LEU A 78 -1.78 -2.59 -4.28
C LEU A 78 -2.24 -3.38 -3.06
N LYS A 79 -2.92 -4.51 -3.27
CA LYS A 79 -3.35 -5.40 -2.18
C LYS A 79 -2.18 -5.88 -1.32
N ILE A 80 -1.10 -6.35 -1.95
CA ILE A 80 0.09 -6.84 -1.25
C ILE A 80 0.71 -5.72 -0.40
N VAL A 81 0.88 -4.52 -0.96
CA VAL A 81 1.43 -3.37 -0.23
C VAL A 81 0.57 -3.03 0.98
N LEU A 82 -0.75 -2.94 0.83
CA LEU A 82 -1.65 -2.66 1.93
C LEU A 82 -1.56 -3.71 3.04
N GLN A 83 -1.51 -4.99 2.66
CA GLN A 83 -1.40 -6.09 3.62
C GLN A 83 -0.06 -6.11 4.35
N GLN A 84 1.05 -5.87 3.64
CA GLN A 84 2.39 -5.85 4.22
C GLN A 84 2.58 -4.73 5.26
N HIS A 85 1.89 -3.60 5.06
CA HIS A 85 1.94 -2.47 5.98
C HIS A 85 0.80 -2.46 7.02
N GLY A 86 -0.02 -3.52 7.08
CA GLY A 86 -1.16 -3.60 8.00
C GLY A 86 -2.25 -2.56 7.75
N ILE A 87 -2.28 -1.98 6.53
CA ILE A 87 -3.21 -0.92 6.14
C ILE A 87 -4.45 -1.55 5.53
N GLY A 88 -5.52 -1.62 6.15
CA GLY A 88 -6.74 -2.19 5.60
C GLY A 88 -7.03 -3.60 6.07
N LYS A 89 -8.09 -3.70 6.82
CA LYS A 89 -8.61 -4.96 7.32
C LYS A 89 -9.31 -5.74 6.22
N ASP A 90 -10.25 -5.09 5.53
CA ASP A 90 -10.99 -5.64 4.41
C ASP A 90 -10.64 -4.89 3.12
N VAL A 91 -10.09 -5.58 2.13
CA VAL A 91 -9.70 -5.00 0.84
C VAL A 91 -10.52 -5.64 -0.28
N PHE A 92 -11.38 -4.85 -0.91
CA PHE A 92 -12.23 -5.25 -2.03
C PHE A 92 -11.56 -4.84 -3.34
N LEU A 93 -11.38 -5.78 -4.24
CA LEU A 93 -10.73 -5.57 -5.54
C LEU A 93 -11.76 -5.56 -6.65
N THR A 94 -11.78 -4.50 -7.45
CA THR A 94 -12.63 -4.35 -8.64
C THR A 94 -11.78 -4.01 -9.86
N GLN A 95 -12.24 -4.37 -11.05
CA GLN A 95 -11.46 -4.23 -12.28
C GLN A 95 -11.89 -3.05 -13.16
N ASN A 96 -12.97 -2.36 -12.78
CA ASN A 96 -13.49 -1.19 -13.47
C ASN A 96 -14.38 -0.35 -12.53
N GLY A 97 -14.78 0.84 -12.99
CA GLY A 97 -15.59 1.73 -12.18
C GLY A 97 -17.03 1.24 -11.94
N GLU A 98 -17.57 0.39 -12.80
CA GLU A 98 -18.91 -0.18 -12.60
C GLU A 98 -18.92 -1.15 -11.42
N GLU A 99 -18.00 -2.12 -11.41
CA GLU A 99 -17.83 -3.05 -10.29
C GLU A 99 -17.53 -2.30 -8.97
N PHE A 100 -16.71 -1.24 -9.05
CA PHE A 100 -16.45 -0.38 -7.90
C PHE A 100 -17.74 0.20 -7.32
N ILE A 101 -18.58 0.81 -8.17
CA ILE A 101 -19.85 1.42 -7.74
C ILE A 101 -20.80 0.37 -7.17
N GLN A 102 -20.90 -0.80 -7.80
CA GLN A 102 -21.72 -1.91 -7.28
C GLN A 102 -21.26 -2.31 -5.88
N THR A 103 -19.95 -2.52 -5.69
CA THR A 103 -19.37 -2.87 -4.39
C THR A 103 -19.67 -1.79 -3.33
N VAL A 104 -19.51 -0.52 -3.67
CA VAL A 104 -19.79 0.61 -2.76
C VAL A 104 -21.26 0.67 -2.37
N ILE A 105 -22.17 0.54 -3.34
CA ILE A 105 -23.62 0.58 -3.10
C ILE A 105 -24.04 -0.59 -2.21
N GLU A 106 -23.54 -1.80 -2.47
CA GLU A 106 -23.82 -2.98 -1.64
C GLU A 106 -23.38 -2.76 -0.19
N ARG A 107 -22.18 -2.21 0.02
CA ARG A 107 -21.70 -1.90 1.36
C ARG A 107 -22.55 -0.86 2.07
N PHE A 108 -22.88 0.25 1.40
CA PHE A 108 -23.72 1.29 1.98
C PHE A 108 -25.14 0.80 2.27
N ALA A 109 -25.71 -0.07 1.42
CA ALA A 109 -27.01 -0.69 1.64
C ALA A 109 -27.02 -1.62 2.89
N GLN A 110 -25.87 -2.21 3.21
CA GLN A 110 -25.67 -3.02 4.42
C GLN A 110 -25.32 -2.19 5.67
N GLY A 111 -25.27 -0.86 5.55
CA GLY A 111 -24.84 0.03 6.62
C GLY A 111 -23.33 -0.02 6.91
N ALA A 112 -22.54 -0.63 6.02
CA ALA A 112 -21.10 -0.76 6.17
C ALA A 112 -20.39 0.43 5.52
N ALA A 113 -19.36 0.97 6.20
CA ALA A 113 -18.56 2.06 5.67
C ALA A 113 -17.57 1.59 4.60
N VAL A 114 -17.18 2.52 3.73
CA VAL A 114 -15.96 2.45 2.92
C VAL A 114 -15.02 3.53 3.43
N ASN A 115 -13.89 3.12 4.00
CA ASN A 115 -12.99 4.05 4.70
C ASN A 115 -11.93 4.65 3.77
N LEU A 116 -11.68 4.01 2.62
CA LEU A 116 -10.81 4.52 1.55
C LEU A 116 -11.24 3.92 0.21
N ALA A 117 -11.24 4.76 -0.83
CA ALA A 117 -11.36 4.34 -2.23
C ALA A 117 -10.03 4.60 -2.94
N ILE A 118 -9.45 3.60 -3.61
CA ILE A 118 -8.30 3.76 -4.49
C ILE A 118 -8.79 3.58 -5.92
N LEU A 119 -8.67 4.62 -6.76
CA LEU A 119 -9.26 4.65 -8.09
C LEU A 119 -8.22 4.93 -9.17
N ASP A 120 -8.08 4.02 -10.12
CA ASP A 120 -7.48 4.41 -11.40
C ASP A 120 -8.44 5.31 -12.18
N LEU A 121 -7.89 6.32 -12.86
CA LEU A 121 -8.68 7.20 -13.72
C LEU A 121 -9.00 6.55 -15.06
N GLU A 122 -8.07 5.77 -15.60
CA GLU A 122 -8.15 5.21 -16.95
C GLU A 122 -8.54 3.72 -16.88
N MET A 123 -9.83 3.47 -16.82
CA MET A 123 -10.39 2.11 -16.80
C MET A 123 -11.44 1.94 -17.91
N PRO A 124 -11.60 0.71 -18.44
CA PRO A 124 -12.70 0.38 -19.36
C PRO A 124 -14.05 0.43 -18.65
N VAL A 125 -15.14 0.43 -19.43
CA VAL A 125 -16.53 0.44 -18.99
C VAL A 125 -16.92 1.75 -18.29
N LEU A 126 -16.36 2.03 -17.12
CA LEU A 126 -16.56 3.27 -16.37
C LEU A 126 -15.22 3.75 -15.80
N ASN A 127 -14.80 4.94 -16.20
CA ASN A 127 -13.56 5.55 -15.74
C ASN A 127 -13.64 6.05 -14.29
N GLY A 128 -12.48 6.22 -13.66
CA GLY A 128 -12.41 6.59 -12.24
C GLY A 128 -12.96 7.97 -11.91
N HIS A 129 -12.96 8.91 -12.87
CA HIS A 129 -13.59 10.22 -12.69
C HIS A 129 -15.11 10.07 -12.44
N VAL A 130 -15.78 9.35 -13.34
CA VAL A 130 -17.22 9.11 -13.20
C VAL A 130 -17.51 8.30 -11.95
N ALA A 131 -16.71 7.27 -11.67
CA ALA A 131 -16.84 6.46 -10.45
C ALA A 131 -16.75 7.32 -9.17
N ALA A 132 -15.81 8.28 -9.11
CA ALA A 132 -15.67 9.20 -7.97
C ALA A 132 -16.90 10.11 -7.81
N VAL A 133 -17.43 10.65 -8.90
CA VAL A 133 -18.64 11.49 -8.86
C VAL A 133 -19.86 10.68 -8.40
N VAL A 134 -20.00 9.45 -8.88
CA VAL A 134 -21.10 8.56 -8.46
C VAL A 134 -20.94 8.16 -6.99
N LEU A 135 -19.72 7.89 -6.50
CA LEU A 135 -19.47 7.68 -5.08
C LEU A 135 -19.98 8.85 -4.24
N ARG A 136 -19.65 10.09 -4.62
CA ARG A 136 -20.16 11.29 -3.92
C ARG A 136 -21.68 11.42 -3.94
N ALA A 137 -22.33 10.97 -5.02
CA ALA A 137 -23.79 10.91 -5.11
C ALA A 137 -24.38 9.81 -4.21
N ALA A 138 -23.75 8.62 -4.20
CA ALA A 138 -24.17 7.50 -3.35
C ALA A 138 -24.06 7.85 -1.86
N GLU A 139 -22.96 8.47 -1.43
CA GLU A 139 -22.80 8.93 -0.03
C GLU A 139 -23.94 9.84 0.43
N ARG A 140 -24.38 10.75 -0.44
CA ARG A 140 -25.54 11.61 -0.13
C ARG A 140 -26.85 10.82 -0.07
N ALA A 141 -27.05 9.90 -1.00
CA ALA A 141 -28.27 9.08 -1.08
C ALA A 141 -28.41 8.17 0.15
N PHE A 142 -27.34 7.54 0.57
CA PHE A 142 -27.28 6.65 1.74
C PHE A 142 -27.04 7.41 3.07
N LYS A 143 -26.92 8.74 3.03
CA LYS A 143 -26.65 9.59 4.21
C LYS A 143 -25.42 9.13 5.00
N VAL A 144 -24.35 8.78 4.28
CA VAL A 144 -23.09 8.35 4.88
C VAL A 144 -22.54 9.48 5.77
N PRO A 145 -22.23 9.24 7.05
CA PRO A 145 -21.89 10.31 7.99
C PRO A 145 -20.56 10.97 7.69
N ARG A 146 -19.62 10.23 7.11
CA ARG A 146 -18.30 10.72 6.74
C ARG A 146 -17.98 10.33 5.31
N LYS A 147 -17.57 11.31 4.49
CA LYS A 147 -17.17 11.05 3.11
C LYS A 147 -15.98 10.09 3.04
N THR A 148 -16.05 9.14 2.13
CA THR A 148 -14.94 8.24 1.82
C THR A 148 -13.77 9.02 1.23
N PRO A 149 -12.58 9.02 1.81
CA PRO A 149 -11.39 9.54 1.16
C PRO A 149 -11.13 8.82 -0.16
N ILE A 150 -10.77 9.58 -1.20
CA ILE A 150 -10.44 9.02 -2.52
C ILE A 150 -8.95 9.24 -2.80
N LEU A 151 -8.24 8.18 -3.09
CA LEU A 151 -6.89 8.21 -3.62
C LEU A 151 -6.91 7.86 -5.09
N PHE A 152 -6.70 8.86 -5.96
CA PHE A 152 -6.50 8.60 -7.37
C PHE A 152 -5.11 8.03 -7.61
N PHE A 153 -5.05 6.89 -8.28
CA PHE A 153 -3.83 6.18 -8.62
C PHE A 153 -3.77 6.03 -10.14
N SER A 154 -3.07 6.94 -10.84
CA SER A 154 -3.10 7.04 -12.30
C SER A 154 -1.78 7.54 -12.88
N ARG A 155 -1.58 7.33 -14.19
CA ARG A 155 -0.47 7.91 -14.96
C ARG A 155 -0.75 9.33 -15.45
N ARG A 156 -1.96 9.82 -15.27
CA ARG A 156 -2.36 11.15 -15.73
C ARG A 156 -1.49 12.22 -15.06
N VAL A 157 -0.98 13.14 -15.86
CA VAL A 157 -0.27 14.32 -15.35
C VAL A 157 -1.28 15.27 -14.68
N ARG A 158 -0.86 15.93 -13.61
CA ARG A 158 -1.68 16.92 -12.91
C ARG A 158 -1.82 18.18 -13.77
N ASP A 159 -2.93 18.30 -14.45
CA ASP A 159 -3.36 19.48 -15.19
C ASP A 159 -4.51 20.23 -14.45
N GLN A 160 -4.94 21.36 -14.99
CA GLN A 160 -6.02 22.15 -14.38
C GLN A 160 -7.34 21.41 -14.29
N GLU A 161 -7.63 20.52 -15.24
CA GLU A 161 -8.85 19.71 -15.23
C GLU A 161 -8.80 18.70 -14.10
N PHE A 162 -7.65 18.07 -13.92
CA PHE A 162 -7.44 17.11 -12.83
C PHE A 162 -7.48 17.78 -11.45
N GLU A 163 -6.93 19.00 -11.31
CA GLU A 163 -7.06 19.76 -10.06
C GLU A 163 -8.53 20.10 -9.72
N ARG A 164 -9.35 20.40 -10.74
CA ARG A 164 -10.80 20.60 -10.55
C ARG A 164 -11.47 19.32 -10.08
N LEU A 165 -11.12 18.17 -10.66
CA LEU A 165 -11.61 16.87 -10.23
C LEU A 165 -11.25 16.58 -8.77
N LEU A 166 -9.99 16.78 -8.38
CA LEU A 166 -9.57 16.63 -6.99
C LEU A 166 -10.35 17.53 -6.05
N ALA A 167 -10.57 18.79 -6.44
CA ALA A 167 -11.34 19.75 -5.64
C ALA A 167 -12.82 19.32 -5.47
N GLN A 168 -13.45 18.78 -6.52
CA GLN A 168 -14.84 18.31 -6.49
C GLN A 168 -15.02 17.03 -5.66
N CYS A 169 -13.99 16.20 -5.63
CA CYS A 169 -14.02 14.88 -5.00
C CYS A 169 -13.46 14.87 -3.56
N GLN A 170 -13.25 16.02 -2.92
CA GLN A 170 -12.70 16.09 -1.56
C GLN A 170 -13.51 15.28 -0.52
N PRO A 171 -12.83 14.60 0.44
CA PRO A 171 -11.39 14.47 0.58
C PRO A 171 -10.79 13.58 -0.51
N ALA A 172 -9.82 14.12 -1.25
CA ALA A 172 -9.16 13.40 -2.33
C ALA A 172 -7.66 13.70 -2.36
N GLY A 173 -6.87 12.71 -2.81
CA GLY A 173 -5.43 12.76 -3.02
C GLY A 173 -5.03 12.07 -4.32
N TYR A 174 -3.73 12.09 -4.63
CA TYR A 174 -3.21 11.54 -5.88
C TYR A 174 -1.82 10.93 -5.73
N VAL A 175 -1.64 9.76 -6.31
CA VAL A 175 -0.35 9.09 -6.49
C VAL A 175 -0.15 8.76 -7.97
N ASN A 176 0.99 9.20 -8.53
CA ASN A 176 1.34 8.90 -9.93
C ASN A 176 1.88 7.47 -10.07
N LYS A 177 1.31 6.67 -10.99
CA LYS A 177 1.76 5.30 -11.30
C LYS A 177 3.15 5.23 -11.95
N GLY A 178 3.59 6.30 -12.62
CA GLY A 178 4.86 6.34 -13.38
C GLY A 178 6.07 6.75 -12.55
N GLU A 179 5.87 7.38 -11.41
CA GLU A 179 6.95 7.90 -10.58
C GLU A 179 7.24 6.97 -9.40
N GLY A 180 8.49 6.52 -9.26
CA GLY A 180 8.94 5.75 -8.10
C GLY A 180 8.59 4.27 -8.12
N PHE A 181 8.20 3.70 -9.27
CA PHE A 181 8.05 2.25 -9.46
C PHE A 181 9.40 1.50 -9.59
N ASP A 182 10.52 2.23 -9.59
CA ASP A 182 11.86 1.65 -9.70
C ASP A 182 12.23 0.80 -8.47
N SER A 183 11.50 0.95 -7.36
CA SER A 183 11.56 0.05 -6.22
C SER A 183 10.21 -0.07 -5.52
N HIS A 184 9.83 -1.29 -5.11
CA HIS A 184 8.61 -1.56 -4.34
C HIS A 184 8.53 -0.71 -3.05
N GLY A 185 9.68 -0.38 -2.43
CA GLY A 185 9.74 0.40 -1.22
C GLY A 185 9.36 1.87 -1.42
N GLN A 186 9.77 2.50 -2.52
CA GLN A 186 9.42 3.89 -2.79
C GLN A 186 7.93 4.03 -3.12
N PHE A 187 7.38 3.09 -3.87
CA PHE A 187 5.95 3.06 -4.17
C PHE A 187 5.11 2.91 -2.90
N ALA A 188 5.43 1.92 -2.06
CA ALA A 188 4.75 1.69 -0.79
C ALA A 188 4.78 2.95 0.09
N ARG A 189 5.94 3.58 0.23
CA ARG A 189 6.11 4.81 1.01
C ARG A 189 5.22 5.95 0.50
N ARG A 190 5.21 6.24 -0.81
CA ARG A 190 4.38 7.32 -1.39
C ARG A 190 2.89 7.04 -1.19
N LEU A 191 2.48 5.78 -1.38
CA LEU A 191 1.10 5.36 -1.15
C LEU A 191 0.70 5.61 0.31
N THR A 192 1.50 5.15 1.26
CA THR A 192 1.22 5.31 2.69
C THR A 192 1.26 6.76 3.15
N GLU A 193 2.20 7.59 2.66
CA GLU A 193 2.27 9.02 2.96
C GLU A 193 1.00 9.75 2.50
N GLU A 194 0.49 9.48 1.30
CA GLU A 194 -0.69 10.15 0.79
C GLU A 194 -1.97 9.66 1.49
N MET A 195 -2.03 8.37 1.83
CA MET A 195 -3.12 7.81 2.63
C MET A 195 -3.17 8.43 4.04
N ALA A 196 -2.01 8.63 4.68
CA ALA A 196 -1.91 9.31 5.97
C ALA A 196 -2.44 10.76 5.89
N ARG A 197 -2.09 11.49 4.83
CA ARG A 197 -2.63 12.85 4.58
C ARG A 197 -4.15 12.85 4.43
N LEU A 198 -4.70 11.82 3.80
CA LEU A 198 -6.15 11.70 3.61
C LEU A 198 -6.88 11.30 4.89
N SER A 199 -6.27 10.49 5.76
CA SER A 199 -6.81 10.08 7.05
C SER A 199 -6.97 11.28 8.00
N ASN A 200 -6.02 12.23 7.96
CA ASN A 200 -5.98 13.40 8.84
C ASN A 200 -6.78 14.61 8.33
N LYS A 201 -7.43 14.52 7.17
CA LYS A 201 -8.33 15.59 6.70
C LYS A 201 -9.70 15.45 7.39
N PRO A 202 -10.21 16.55 8.02
CA PRO A 202 -11.51 16.57 8.68
C PRO A 202 -12.69 16.38 7.72
#